data_e3cd9f318f139a9a388012275c6926f7
#
_entry.id   e3cd9f318f139a9a388012275c6926f7
#
_cell.length_a   1.000
_cell.length_b   1.000
_cell.length_c   1.000
_cell.angle_alpha   90.00
_cell.angle_beta   90.00
_cell.angle_gamma   90.00
#
_symmetry.space_group_name_H-M   'P 1'
#
loop_
_entity.id
_entity.type
_entity.pdbx_description
1 polymer ?
#
loop_
_entity_poly.entity_id
_entity_poly.type
_entity_poly.pdbx_seq_one_letter_code
_entity_poly.pdbx_strand_id
1 'polypeptide(L)'
;MLRSLVGSEMCIRDSYKSETATNFNNRSIAWLLKNYNRIYDDPNMSLDLYTRQCSLGVTAQMLSVAAGTVANGGVNPVTKKQVFDAELTPKITSMIATVGFYEHSGDWMYTSGIPAKTGVGGGVMGVLPGVFGVSAFAPPLDGSGNSVKAQLAIKYIMNKLGLNVFNGARVTIVD
;
A
#
# COMPACT_ATOMS: atom_id res chain seq x y z
N MET A 1 25.86 -9.28 -8.67
CA MET A 1 24.77 -8.31 -8.79
C MET A 1 23.72 -8.68 -9.84
N LEU A 2 24.10 -9.28 -10.97
CA LEU A 2 23.15 -9.68 -12.03
C LEU A 2 22.30 -10.93 -11.73
N ARG A 3 22.73 -11.82 -10.83
CA ARG A 3 21.97 -13.04 -10.48
C ARG A 3 20.69 -12.79 -9.66
N SER A 4 20.59 -11.69 -8.92
CA SER A 4 19.39 -11.36 -8.14
C SER A 4 18.27 -10.77 -8.99
N LEU A 5 18.60 -10.10 -10.09
CA LEU A 5 17.63 -9.53 -11.03
C LEU A 5 16.96 -10.60 -11.90
N VAL A 6 17.72 -11.60 -12.35
CA VAL A 6 17.19 -12.71 -13.16
C VAL A 6 16.21 -13.57 -12.37
N GLY A 7 16.46 -13.79 -11.07
CA GLY A 7 15.53 -14.50 -10.17
C GLY A 7 14.23 -13.75 -9.91
N SER A 8 14.29 -12.41 -9.77
CA SER A 8 13.11 -11.59 -9.54
C SER A 8 12.23 -11.47 -10.80
N GLU A 9 12.80 -11.36 -11.98
CA GLU A 9 12.03 -11.34 -13.24
C GLU A 9 11.31 -12.66 -13.52
N MET A 10 11.93 -13.80 -13.22
CA MET A 10 11.28 -15.12 -13.34
C MET A 10 10.12 -15.26 -12.35
N CYS A 11 10.30 -14.88 -11.10
CA CYS A 11 9.23 -14.88 -10.10
C CYS A 11 8.07 -13.97 -10.49
N ILE A 12 8.34 -12.78 -11.03
CA ILE A 12 7.32 -11.85 -11.51
C ILE A 12 6.50 -12.46 -12.66
N ARG A 13 7.16 -13.08 -13.65
CA ARG A 13 6.47 -13.74 -14.77
C ARG A 13 5.61 -14.92 -14.33
N ASP A 14 6.10 -15.73 -13.41
CA ASP A 14 5.38 -16.90 -12.92
C ASP A 14 4.19 -16.48 -12.04
N SER A 15 4.34 -15.46 -11.17
CA SER A 15 3.27 -14.87 -10.40
C SER A 15 2.18 -14.27 -11.30
N TYR A 16 2.55 -13.51 -12.33
CA TYR A 16 1.62 -12.95 -13.29
C TYR A 16 0.84 -14.03 -14.06
N LYS A 17 1.52 -15.06 -14.55
CA LYS A 17 0.88 -16.19 -15.27
C LYS A 17 -0.09 -16.94 -14.36
N SER A 18 0.33 -17.25 -13.13
CA SER A 18 -0.48 -17.95 -12.15
C SER A 18 -1.72 -17.14 -11.79
N GLU A 19 -1.55 -15.86 -11.45
CA GLU A 19 -2.65 -14.96 -11.11
C GLU A 19 -3.63 -14.80 -12.30
N THR A 20 -3.10 -14.58 -13.51
CA THR A 20 -3.93 -14.44 -14.71
C THR A 20 -4.76 -15.70 -15.00
N ALA A 21 -4.23 -16.88 -14.70
CA ALA A 21 -4.94 -18.15 -14.93
C ALA A 21 -6.08 -18.38 -13.94
N THR A 22 -5.98 -17.85 -12.71
CA THR A 22 -6.88 -18.20 -11.60
C THR A 22 -7.69 -17.02 -11.04
N ASN A 23 -7.58 -15.81 -11.58
CA ASN A 23 -8.19 -14.58 -11.07
C ASN A 23 -9.69 -14.43 -11.40
N PHE A 24 -10.48 -15.50 -11.32
CA PHE A 24 -11.91 -15.48 -11.66
C PHE A 24 -12.70 -14.44 -10.86
N ASN A 25 -12.40 -14.29 -9.55
CA ASN A 25 -13.07 -13.30 -8.71
C ASN A 25 -12.78 -11.87 -9.20
N ASN A 26 -11.52 -11.56 -9.52
CA ASN A 26 -11.14 -10.24 -10.02
C ASN A 26 -11.76 -9.94 -11.39
N ARG A 27 -11.90 -10.95 -12.26
CA ARG A 27 -12.63 -10.81 -13.52
C ARG A 27 -14.10 -10.47 -13.28
N SER A 28 -14.77 -11.20 -12.39
CA SER A 28 -16.17 -10.95 -12.05
C SER A 28 -16.37 -9.56 -11.46
N ILE A 29 -15.47 -9.12 -10.57
CA ILE A 29 -15.47 -7.77 -10.00
C ILE A 29 -15.26 -6.70 -11.08
N ALA A 30 -14.32 -6.89 -12.00
CA ALA A 30 -14.06 -5.93 -13.07
C ALA A 30 -15.31 -5.72 -13.97
N TRP A 31 -15.98 -6.79 -14.35
CA TRP A 31 -17.21 -6.71 -15.14
C TRP A 31 -18.39 -6.13 -14.33
N LEU A 32 -18.49 -6.43 -13.05
CA LEU A 32 -19.47 -5.82 -12.17
C LEU A 32 -19.25 -4.31 -12.05
N LEU A 33 -18.01 -3.87 -11.85
CA LEU A 33 -17.65 -2.45 -11.83
C LEU A 33 -17.91 -1.75 -13.16
N LYS A 34 -17.69 -2.45 -14.30
CA LYS A 34 -18.07 -1.93 -15.62
C LYS A 34 -19.57 -1.70 -15.73
N ASN A 35 -20.37 -2.66 -15.25
CA ASN A 35 -21.85 -2.54 -15.26
C ASN A 35 -22.34 -1.34 -14.45
N TYR A 36 -21.63 -0.98 -13.37
CA TYR A 36 -21.93 0.21 -12.56
C TYR A 36 -21.21 1.49 -13.03
N ASN A 37 -20.63 1.51 -14.22
CA ASN A 37 -19.88 2.64 -14.77
C ASN A 37 -18.72 3.11 -13.87
N ARG A 38 -18.03 2.15 -13.20
CA ARG A 38 -16.84 2.41 -12.35
C ARG A 38 -15.53 2.04 -13.04
N ILE A 39 -15.59 1.37 -14.17
CA ILE A 39 -14.48 1.18 -15.12
C ILE A 39 -14.91 1.84 -16.43
N TYR A 40 -14.14 2.83 -16.87
CA TYR A 40 -14.49 3.67 -18.00
C TYR A 40 -14.05 3.06 -19.34
N ASP A 41 -13.04 2.21 -19.33
CA ASP A 41 -12.47 1.55 -20.51
C ASP A 41 -12.75 0.03 -20.50
N ASP A 42 -11.95 -0.77 -21.19
CA ASP A 42 -12.08 -2.22 -21.24
C ASP A 42 -11.74 -2.85 -19.87
N PRO A 43 -12.67 -3.63 -19.28
CA PRO A 43 -12.42 -4.33 -18.02
C PRO A 43 -11.24 -5.29 -18.07
N ASN A 44 -10.98 -5.93 -19.23
CA ASN A 44 -9.87 -6.88 -19.36
C ASN A 44 -8.52 -6.17 -19.38
N MET A 45 -8.41 -5.01 -20.02
CA MET A 45 -7.20 -4.18 -19.96
C MET A 45 -6.94 -3.65 -18.56
N SER A 46 -7.98 -3.18 -17.88
CA SER A 46 -7.88 -2.73 -16.48
C SER A 46 -7.42 -3.85 -15.57
N LEU A 47 -7.96 -5.06 -15.76
CA LEU A 47 -7.59 -6.24 -14.99
C LEU A 47 -6.15 -6.70 -15.29
N ASP A 48 -5.71 -6.65 -16.55
CA ASP A 48 -4.34 -6.99 -16.92
C ASP A 48 -3.34 -6.06 -16.24
N LEU A 49 -3.60 -4.75 -16.26
CA LEU A 49 -2.77 -3.75 -15.58
C LEU A 49 -2.72 -4.01 -14.06
N TYR A 50 -3.87 -4.28 -13.44
CA TYR A 50 -3.96 -4.66 -12.03
C TYR A 50 -3.13 -5.90 -11.72
N THR A 51 -3.25 -6.95 -12.52
CA THR A 51 -2.52 -8.22 -12.32
C THR A 51 -1.01 -8.03 -12.46
N ARG A 52 -0.56 -7.23 -13.44
CA ARG A 52 0.87 -6.87 -13.59
C ARG A 52 1.39 -6.14 -12.36
N GLN A 53 0.65 -5.16 -11.87
CA GLN A 53 1.04 -4.40 -10.67
C GLN A 53 1.10 -5.30 -9.43
N CYS A 54 0.13 -6.19 -9.23
CA CYS A 54 0.11 -7.14 -8.12
C CYS A 54 1.24 -8.18 -8.17
N SER A 55 1.82 -8.42 -9.35
CA SER A 55 2.89 -9.40 -9.55
C SER A 55 4.30 -8.83 -9.37
N LEU A 56 4.44 -7.54 -9.02
CA LEU A 56 5.75 -6.93 -8.78
C LEU A 56 6.38 -7.48 -7.50
N GLY A 57 7.57 -8.06 -7.63
CA GLY A 57 8.38 -8.45 -6.49
C GLY A 57 9.06 -7.24 -5.86
N VAL A 58 8.80 -6.98 -4.58
CA VAL A 58 9.36 -5.84 -3.85
C VAL A 58 9.98 -6.27 -2.53
N THR A 59 11.00 -5.55 -2.08
CA THR A 59 11.56 -5.70 -0.73
C THR A 59 10.85 -4.76 0.25
N ALA A 60 10.97 -5.04 1.55
CA ALA A 60 10.49 -4.12 2.58
C ALA A 60 11.11 -2.72 2.42
N GLN A 61 12.40 -2.65 2.07
CA GLN A 61 13.06 -1.37 1.82
C GLN A 61 12.43 -0.60 0.65
N MET A 62 12.12 -1.27 -0.46
CA MET A 62 11.44 -0.63 -1.61
C MET A 62 10.04 -0.13 -1.21
N LEU A 63 9.32 -0.92 -0.42
CA LEU A 63 8.02 -0.51 0.14
C LEU A 63 8.15 0.72 1.07
N SER A 64 9.18 0.77 1.90
CA SER A 64 9.46 1.94 2.75
C SER A 64 9.76 3.19 1.92
N VAL A 65 10.50 3.06 0.82
CA VAL A 65 10.78 4.18 -0.09
C VAL A 65 9.49 4.64 -0.78
N ALA A 66 8.62 3.72 -1.19
CA ALA A 66 7.30 4.06 -1.76
C ALA A 66 6.43 4.80 -0.73
N ALA A 67 6.32 4.27 0.50
CA ALA A 67 5.61 4.93 1.59
C ALA A 67 6.20 6.32 1.92
N GLY A 68 7.53 6.42 1.96
CA GLY A 68 8.25 7.67 2.16
C GLY A 68 8.03 8.68 1.04
N THR A 69 7.86 8.22 -0.20
CA THR A 69 7.51 9.08 -1.34
C THR A 69 6.13 9.71 -1.14
N VAL A 70 5.15 8.91 -0.70
CA VAL A 70 3.82 9.42 -0.37
C VAL A 70 3.89 10.40 0.80
N ALA A 71 4.59 10.04 1.88
CA ALA A 71 4.75 10.90 3.06
C ALA A 71 5.42 12.25 2.73
N ASN A 72 6.30 12.26 1.74
CA ASN A 72 7.09 13.43 1.31
C ASN A 72 6.47 14.19 0.12
N GLY A 73 5.15 14.22 0.01
CA GLY A 73 4.47 14.99 -1.03
C GLY A 73 4.78 14.55 -2.45
N GLY A 74 5.00 13.25 -2.67
CA GLY A 74 5.31 12.69 -4.00
C GLY A 74 6.79 12.74 -4.38
N VAL A 75 7.68 13.28 -3.54
CA VAL A 75 9.13 13.32 -3.81
C VAL A 75 9.79 12.05 -3.26
N ASN A 76 10.42 11.27 -4.14
CA ASN A 76 11.15 10.08 -3.73
C ASN A 76 12.32 10.44 -2.80
N PRO A 77 12.37 9.89 -1.57
CA PRO A 77 13.35 10.29 -0.57
C PRO A 77 14.80 9.90 -0.94
N VAL A 78 14.98 8.91 -1.84
CA VAL A 78 16.31 8.43 -2.27
C VAL A 78 16.77 9.18 -3.52
N THR A 79 15.96 9.19 -4.58
CA THR A 79 16.33 9.77 -5.88
C THR A 79 16.08 11.27 -5.96
N LYS A 80 15.32 11.84 -5.02
CA LYS A 80 14.90 13.25 -4.98
C LYS A 80 14.03 13.68 -6.16
N LYS A 81 13.56 12.74 -6.96
CA LYS A 81 12.68 13.02 -8.10
C LYS A 81 11.22 13.13 -7.65
N GLN A 82 10.49 14.08 -8.22
CA GLN A 82 9.03 14.15 -8.13
C GLN A 82 8.43 12.95 -8.89
N VAL A 83 7.61 12.16 -8.23
CA VAL A 83 6.95 10.97 -8.79
C VAL A 83 5.48 11.26 -9.14
N PHE A 84 4.83 12.07 -8.29
CA PHE A 84 3.45 12.54 -8.49
C PHE A 84 3.25 13.87 -7.75
N ASP A 85 2.19 14.60 -8.10
CA ASP A 85 1.89 15.92 -7.53
C ASP A 85 1.53 15.83 -6.04
N ALA A 86 2.07 16.74 -5.24
CA ALA A 86 1.88 16.77 -3.78
C ALA A 86 0.40 16.80 -3.36
N GLU A 87 -0.46 17.41 -4.19
CA GLU A 87 -1.93 17.47 -3.98
C GLU A 87 -2.61 16.09 -3.94
N LEU A 88 -1.95 15.05 -4.47
CA LEU A 88 -2.46 13.68 -4.42
C LEU A 88 -2.20 13.00 -3.06
N THR A 89 -1.25 13.47 -2.29
CA THR A 89 -0.89 12.87 -1.00
C THR A 89 -2.09 12.72 -0.05
N PRO A 90 -2.91 13.76 0.21
CA PRO A 90 -4.09 13.62 1.06
C PRO A 90 -5.11 12.62 0.50
N LYS A 91 -5.28 12.57 -0.82
CA LYS A 91 -6.20 11.63 -1.49
C LYS A 91 -5.72 10.19 -1.35
N ILE A 92 -4.43 9.94 -1.58
CA ILE A 92 -3.81 8.62 -1.42
C ILE A 92 -3.91 8.17 0.05
N THR A 93 -3.54 9.02 1.01
CA THR A 93 -3.54 8.68 2.43
C THR A 93 -4.94 8.46 2.97
N SER A 94 -5.93 9.24 2.56
CA SER A 94 -7.33 9.00 2.96
C SER A 94 -7.87 7.68 2.39
N MET A 95 -7.51 7.35 1.14
CA MET A 95 -7.92 6.10 0.52
C MET A 95 -7.33 4.88 1.27
N ILE A 96 -6.02 4.89 1.56
CA ILE A 96 -5.40 3.79 2.32
C ILE A 96 -5.84 3.75 3.79
N ALA A 97 -6.29 4.86 4.37
CA ALA A 97 -6.89 4.86 5.70
C ALA A 97 -8.25 4.15 5.73
N THR A 98 -9.04 4.30 4.67
CA THR A 98 -10.41 3.74 4.61
C THR A 98 -10.49 2.30 4.12
N VAL A 99 -9.58 1.87 3.24
CA VAL A 99 -9.61 0.54 2.61
C VAL A 99 -8.28 -0.22 2.71
N GLY A 100 -7.38 0.22 3.58
CA GLY A 100 -6.01 -0.30 3.65
C GLY A 100 -5.87 -1.69 4.25
N PHE A 101 -6.78 -2.08 5.15
CA PHE A 101 -6.72 -3.34 5.91
C PHE A 101 -7.97 -4.21 5.72
N TYR A 102 -8.51 -4.22 4.51
CA TYR A 102 -9.74 -4.94 4.21
C TYR A 102 -10.86 -4.52 5.19
N GLU A 103 -11.61 -5.46 5.77
CA GLU A 103 -12.65 -5.21 6.77
C GLU A 103 -12.13 -4.60 8.09
N HIS A 104 -10.83 -4.73 8.37
CA HIS A 104 -10.19 -4.22 9.60
C HIS A 104 -9.57 -2.82 9.45
N SER A 105 -9.88 -2.09 8.38
CA SER A 105 -9.30 -0.75 8.16
C SER A 105 -9.62 0.23 9.30
N GLY A 106 -10.85 0.21 9.82
CA GLY A 106 -11.25 1.02 10.96
C GLY A 106 -10.50 0.67 12.24
N ASP A 107 -10.43 -0.63 12.57
CA ASP A 107 -9.70 -1.13 13.76
C ASP A 107 -8.21 -0.80 13.67
N TRP A 108 -7.64 -0.90 12.47
CA TRP A 108 -6.27 -0.53 12.24
C TRP A 108 -6.03 0.95 12.53
N MET A 109 -6.83 1.84 11.96
CA MET A 109 -6.70 3.28 12.18
C MET A 109 -6.90 3.66 13.64
N TYR A 110 -7.91 3.07 14.30
CA TYR A 110 -8.18 3.31 15.72
C TYR A 110 -7.01 2.89 16.62
N THR A 111 -6.37 1.74 16.31
CA THR A 111 -5.34 1.17 17.19
C THR A 111 -3.92 1.59 16.84
N SER A 112 -3.65 2.03 15.61
CA SER A 112 -2.31 2.38 15.13
C SER A 112 -2.11 3.87 14.87
N GLY A 113 -3.17 4.57 14.49
CA GLY A 113 -3.12 5.98 14.13
C GLY A 113 -2.26 6.31 12.93
N ILE A 114 -2.02 5.35 12.03
CA ILE A 114 -1.28 5.57 10.79
C ILE A 114 -2.02 4.97 9.58
N PRO A 115 -2.33 5.76 8.55
CA PRO A 115 -2.79 5.21 7.27
C PRO A 115 -1.82 4.17 6.74
N ALA A 116 -2.31 2.96 6.45
CA ALA A 116 -1.45 1.90 5.97
C ALA A 116 -2.18 0.94 5.03
N LYS A 117 -1.42 0.26 4.16
CA LYS A 117 -1.91 -0.74 3.21
C LYS A 117 -1.24 -2.07 3.46
N THR A 118 -2.04 -3.09 3.63
CA THR A 118 -1.62 -4.48 3.72
C THR A 118 -1.68 -5.18 2.36
N GLY A 119 -0.96 -6.27 2.21
CA GLY A 119 -1.04 -7.17 1.07
C GLY A 119 -0.90 -8.62 1.51
N VAL A 120 -1.64 -9.51 0.85
CA VAL A 120 -1.62 -10.96 1.12
C VAL A 120 -0.26 -11.63 0.92
N GLY A 121 0.69 -10.94 0.31
CA GLY A 121 2.09 -11.34 0.28
C GLY A 121 2.82 -11.20 1.62
N GLY A 122 2.18 -10.65 2.66
CA GLY A 122 2.75 -10.46 4.00
C GLY A 122 3.39 -9.10 4.24
N GLY A 123 3.30 -8.18 3.28
CA GLY A 123 3.80 -6.81 3.41
C GLY A 123 2.76 -5.86 3.98
N VAL A 124 3.22 -4.91 4.79
CA VAL A 124 2.43 -3.76 5.24
C VAL A 124 3.28 -2.51 5.04
N MET A 125 2.70 -1.48 4.43
CA MET A 125 3.31 -0.16 4.36
C MET A 125 2.42 0.88 5.04
N GLY A 126 3.02 1.75 5.86
CA GLY A 126 2.35 2.84 6.55
C GLY A 126 2.91 4.19 6.13
N VAL A 127 2.05 5.19 6.07
CA VAL A 127 2.39 6.56 5.66
C VAL A 127 1.97 7.53 6.75
N LEU A 128 2.92 8.22 7.35
CA LEU A 128 2.65 9.37 8.21
C LEU A 128 3.00 10.64 7.42
N PRO A 129 1.99 11.37 6.89
CA PRO A 129 2.23 12.50 5.99
C PRO A 129 3.12 13.56 6.61
N GLY A 130 4.11 14.05 5.87
CA GLY A 130 5.08 15.04 6.32
C GLY A 130 6.11 14.55 7.32
N VAL A 131 6.07 13.28 7.73
CA VAL A 131 6.96 12.73 8.77
C VAL A 131 7.79 11.57 8.23
N PHE A 132 7.17 10.43 7.93
CA PHE A 132 7.89 9.26 7.40
C PHE A 132 6.97 8.24 6.71
N GLY A 133 7.59 7.36 5.91
CA GLY A 133 7.02 6.10 5.47
C GLY A 133 7.68 4.92 6.18
N VAL A 134 6.90 3.91 6.51
CA VAL A 134 7.36 2.69 7.17
C VAL A 134 6.85 1.46 6.45
N SER A 135 7.62 0.38 6.45
CA SER A 135 7.10 -0.92 6.03
C SER A 135 7.62 -2.06 6.90
N ALA A 136 6.86 -3.12 6.94
CA ALA A 136 7.24 -4.38 7.56
C ALA A 136 6.77 -5.55 6.70
N PHE A 137 7.49 -6.66 6.76
CA PHE A 137 7.16 -7.89 6.06
C PHE A 137 7.23 -9.08 7.00
N ALA A 138 6.16 -9.87 7.03
CA ALA A 138 6.14 -11.15 7.73
C ALA A 138 5.08 -12.07 7.11
N PRO A 139 5.43 -13.34 6.74
CA PRO A 139 4.55 -14.23 6.01
C PRO A 139 3.25 -14.65 6.71
N PRO A 140 3.20 -14.90 8.05
CA PRO A 140 1.96 -15.33 8.69
C PRO A 140 0.87 -14.24 8.61
N LEU A 141 -0.30 -14.64 8.09
CA LEU A 141 -1.47 -13.79 7.93
C LEU A 141 -2.55 -14.16 8.95
N ASP A 142 -3.39 -13.18 9.31
CA ASP A 142 -4.65 -13.41 10.01
C ASP A 142 -5.76 -13.92 9.06
N GLY A 143 -6.95 -14.16 9.61
CA GLY A 143 -8.10 -14.67 8.83
C GLY A 143 -8.56 -13.76 7.69
N SER A 144 -8.22 -12.48 7.73
CA SER A 144 -8.55 -11.47 6.72
C SER A 144 -7.44 -11.24 5.70
N GLY A 145 -6.28 -11.90 5.86
CA GLY A 145 -5.15 -11.77 4.96
C GLY A 145 -4.14 -10.68 5.33
N ASN A 146 -4.19 -10.15 6.55
CA ASN A 146 -3.25 -9.15 7.04
C ASN A 146 -2.08 -9.79 7.78
N SER A 147 -0.85 -9.32 7.53
CA SER A 147 0.33 -9.83 8.22
C SER A 147 0.30 -9.54 9.72
N VAL A 148 0.22 -10.57 10.56
CA VAL A 148 0.13 -10.44 12.02
C VAL A 148 1.34 -9.72 12.61
N LYS A 149 2.54 -10.19 12.29
CA LYS A 149 3.78 -9.62 12.87
C LYS A 149 4.11 -8.24 12.31
N ALA A 150 3.82 -7.98 11.03
CA ALA A 150 4.04 -6.66 10.44
C ALA A 150 3.12 -5.60 11.07
N GLN A 151 1.86 -5.95 11.37
CA GLN A 151 0.95 -5.09 12.13
C GLN A 151 1.53 -4.74 13.51
N LEU A 152 1.98 -5.74 14.26
CA LEU A 152 2.55 -5.55 15.59
C LEU A 152 3.80 -4.67 15.56
N ALA A 153 4.68 -4.88 14.56
CA ALA A 153 5.89 -4.09 14.40
C ALA A 153 5.59 -2.60 14.15
N ILE A 154 4.68 -2.30 13.24
CA ILE A 154 4.31 -0.91 12.93
C ILE A 154 3.58 -0.27 14.12
N LYS A 155 2.63 -0.95 14.77
CA LYS A 155 1.98 -0.45 15.99
C LYS A 155 3.01 -0.15 17.09
N TYR A 156 3.99 -1.03 17.28
CA TYR A 156 5.05 -0.81 18.26
C TYR A 156 5.86 0.47 17.96
N ILE A 157 6.24 0.68 16.68
CA ILE A 157 6.96 1.88 16.26
C ILE A 157 6.13 3.13 16.53
N MET A 158 4.85 3.15 16.11
CA MET A 158 3.97 4.29 16.32
C MET A 158 3.81 4.64 17.79
N ASN A 159 3.59 3.63 18.64
CA ASN A 159 3.47 3.82 20.08
C ASN A 159 4.77 4.34 20.73
N LYS A 160 5.92 3.78 20.33
CA LYS A 160 7.22 4.24 20.86
C LYS A 160 7.58 5.65 20.47
N LEU A 161 7.18 6.09 19.29
CA LEU A 161 7.39 7.46 18.82
C LEU A 161 6.31 8.43 19.31
N GLY A 162 5.22 7.94 19.91
CA GLY A 162 4.09 8.77 20.36
C GLY A 162 3.37 9.48 19.20
N LEU A 163 3.42 8.88 17.99
CA LEU A 163 2.88 9.47 16.77
C LEU A 163 1.51 8.88 16.43
N ASN A 164 0.59 9.77 16.02
CA ASN A 164 -0.74 9.38 15.57
C ASN A 164 -1.30 10.52 14.71
N VAL A 165 -1.88 10.21 13.54
CA VAL A 165 -2.47 11.22 12.65
C VAL A 165 -3.62 12.01 13.33
N PHE A 166 -4.24 11.45 14.34
CA PHE A 166 -5.32 12.09 15.10
C PHE A 166 -4.83 12.93 16.29
N ASN A 167 -3.53 12.92 16.57
CA ASN A 167 -2.96 13.87 17.52
C ASN A 167 -2.97 15.25 16.85
N GLY A 168 -3.94 16.08 17.21
CA GLY A 168 -4.17 17.38 16.60
C GLY A 168 -2.91 18.26 16.59
N ALA A 169 -2.61 18.87 15.46
CA ALA A 169 -1.68 19.97 15.42
C ALA A 169 -2.25 21.14 16.20
N ARG A 170 -1.47 21.78 17.09
CA ARG A 170 -1.87 23.05 17.69
C ARG A 170 -1.89 24.09 16.56
N VAL A 171 -3.07 24.55 16.20
CA VAL A 171 -3.22 25.65 15.25
C VAL A 171 -2.99 26.95 16.05
N THR A 172 -1.91 27.66 15.75
CA THR A 172 -1.74 29.05 16.20
C THR A 172 -2.43 29.93 15.16
N ILE A 173 -3.56 30.50 15.53
CA ILE A 173 -4.21 31.55 14.72
C ILE A 173 -3.32 32.78 14.89
N VAL A 174 -2.71 33.22 13.80
CA VAL A 174 -2.00 34.51 13.73
C VAL A 174 -3.07 35.50 13.26
N ASP A 175 -3.41 36.45 14.12
CA ASP A 175 -4.32 37.57 13.82
C ASP A 175 -3.73 38.50 12.76
#